data_a38ac2341e3df362dda5267073420d9d
#
_entry.id   a38ac2341e3df362dda5267073420d9d
#
_cell.length_a   1.000
_cell.length_b   1.000
_cell.length_c   1.000
_cell.angle_alpha   90.00
_cell.angle_beta   90.00
_cell.angle_gamma   90.00
#
_symmetry.space_group_name_H-M   'P 1'
#
loop_
_entity.id
_entity.type
_entity.pdbx_description
1 polymer ?
#
loop_
_entity_poly.entity_id
_entity_poly.type
_entity_poly.pdbx_seq_one_letter_code
_entity_poly.pdbx_strand_id
1 'polypeptide(L)'
;MSRSWRKPTMTVMRNVALALVLSAGLALPRFAHAADPCQLEITGNDQMQYDKQTLSVPASCTQVTLTLHHTGKLPREAMGHNWVLVNGADYTPVTSAGMGAGLANDYVQPGDKRVIAHTKIIGGGQTASVTFPTAGLKAGADYRYLCTFPGHNALMRGTFKFG
;
A
#
# COMPACT_ATOMS: atom_id res chain seq x y z
N MET A 1 -36.86 91.46 12.95
CA MET A 1 -36.61 90.88 11.58
C MET A 1 -35.16 90.52 11.45
N SER A 2 -34.86 89.24 11.67
CA SER A 2 -33.48 88.70 11.65
C SER A 2 -33.35 87.79 10.44
N ARG A 3 -32.48 88.09 9.53
CA ARG A 3 -32.17 87.30 8.32
C ARG A 3 -31.00 86.34 8.70
N SER A 4 -31.32 85.03 8.73
CA SER A 4 -30.35 84.00 8.88
C SER A 4 -29.68 83.75 7.49
N TRP A 5 -28.36 83.92 7.46
CA TRP A 5 -27.51 83.53 6.31
C TRP A 5 -27.07 82.07 6.47
N ARG A 6 -27.53 81.21 5.56
CA ARG A 6 -27.01 79.83 5.43
C ARG A 6 -25.76 79.85 4.55
N LYS A 7 -24.69 79.32 5.09
CA LYS A 7 -23.45 79.10 4.33
C LYS A 7 -23.59 77.82 3.51
N PRO A 8 -23.08 77.77 2.26
CA PRO A 8 -23.08 76.56 1.48
C PRO A 8 -21.99 75.60 1.97
N THR A 9 -22.35 74.35 2.21
CA THR A 9 -21.40 73.23 2.53
C THR A 9 -20.77 72.79 1.22
N MET A 10 -19.45 72.88 1.17
CA MET A 10 -18.61 72.43 0.06
C MET A 10 -18.46 70.88 0.20
N THR A 11 -19.07 70.13 -0.71
CA THR A 11 -18.94 68.69 -0.82
C THR A 11 -17.59 68.34 -1.47
N VAL A 12 -16.67 67.85 -0.65
CA VAL A 12 -15.39 67.32 -1.13
C VAL A 12 -15.63 65.90 -1.72
N MET A 13 -15.59 65.75 -3.02
CA MET A 13 -15.56 64.47 -3.72
C MET A 13 -14.19 63.83 -3.49
N ARG A 14 -14.13 62.83 -2.62
CA ARG A 14 -12.96 61.96 -2.50
C ARG A 14 -13.02 60.90 -3.58
N ASN A 15 -12.17 61.02 -4.60
CA ASN A 15 -11.92 59.99 -5.59
C ASN A 15 -11.22 58.82 -4.89
N VAL A 16 -11.94 57.72 -4.66
CA VAL A 16 -11.38 56.46 -4.23
C VAL A 16 -10.90 55.71 -5.47
N ALA A 17 -9.60 55.78 -5.75
CA ALA A 17 -8.97 54.94 -6.76
C ALA A 17 -8.92 53.49 -6.24
N LEU A 18 -9.77 52.65 -6.81
CA LEU A 18 -9.76 51.20 -6.53
C LEU A 18 -8.59 50.55 -7.26
N ALA A 19 -7.46 50.32 -6.59
CA ALA A 19 -6.34 49.59 -7.15
C ALA A 19 -6.67 48.08 -7.15
N LEU A 20 -7.00 47.53 -8.33
CA LEU A 20 -7.09 46.10 -8.56
C LEU A 20 -5.66 45.50 -8.54
N VAL A 21 -5.27 44.85 -7.43
CA VAL A 21 -4.06 44.03 -7.37
C VAL A 21 -4.39 42.70 -8.01
N LEU A 22 -4.00 42.51 -9.27
CA LEU A 22 -3.97 41.18 -9.90
C LEU A 22 -2.86 40.37 -9.22
N SER A 23 -3.20 39.52 -8.26
CA SER A 23 -2.33 38.48 -7.76
C SER A 23 -2.27 37.34 -8.78
N ALA A 24 -1.28 37.40 -9.68
CA ALA A 24 -0.91 36.24 -10.52
C ALA A 24 -0.33 35.15 -9.61
N GLY A 25 -1.20 34.24 -9.20
CA GLY A 25 -0.77 33.03 -8.47
C GLY A 25 0.12 32.18 -9.37
N LEU A 26 1.43 32.14 -9.13
CA LEU A 26 2.32 31.14 -9.74
C LEU A 26 1.86 29.76 -9.26
N ALA A 27 1.10 29.04 -10.09
CA ALA A 27 0.83 27.63 -9.90
C ALA A 27 2.13 26.86 -10.16
N LEU A 28 2.85 26.50 -9.09
CA LEU A 28 3.99 25.60 -9.18
C LEU A 28 3.49 24.24 -9.67
N PRO A 29 4.12 23.64 -10.70
CA PRO A 29 3.77 22.30 -11.13
C PRO A 29 4.02 21.32 -9.97
N ARG A 30 2.96 20.67 -9.46
CA ARG A 30 3.06 19.54 -8.58
C ARG A 30 3.49 18.36 -9.43
N PHE A 31 4.76 18.00 -9.38
CA PHE A 31 5.23 16.72 -9.90
C PHE A 31 4.59 15.63 -9.03
N ALA A 32 3.54 14.99 -9.54
CA ALA A 32 3.05 13.75 -8.94
C ALA A 32 4.17 12.72 -9.09
N HIS A 33 4.81 12.34 -7.99
CA HIS A 33 5.70 11.18 -7.99
C HIS A 33 4.85 9.95 -8.35
N ALA A 34 5.14 9.34 -9.50
CA ALA A 34 4.60 8.03 -9.81
C ALA A 34 5.06 7.07 -8.70
N ALA A 35 4.14 6.26 -8.18
CA ALA A 35 4.49 5.25 -7.18
C ALA A 35 5.58 4.35 -7.76
N ASP A 36 6.60 4.01 -6.96
CA ASP A 36 7.67 3.11 -7.37
C ASP A 36 7.07 1.72 -7.70
N PRO A 37 7.16 1.25 -8.95
CA PRO A 37 6.55 -0.02 -9.36
C PRO A 37 7.17 -1.24 -8.69
N CYS A 38 8.30 -1.08 -8.01
CA CYS A 38 8.98 -2.12 -7.25
C CYS A 38 8.56 -2.16 -5.76
N GLN A 39 7.69 -1.23 -5.34
CA GLN A 39 7.07 -1.20 -4.01
C GLN A 39 5.63 -1.68 -4.12
N LEU A 40 5.30 -2.75 -3.42
CA LEU A 40 3.97 -3.35 -3.40
C LEU A 40 3.34 -3.25 -2.02
N GLU A 41 2.04 -2.99 -2.01
CA GLU A 41 1.24 -3.04 -0.79
C GLU A 41 0.06 -4.01 -1.00
N ILE A 42 -0.27 -4.75 0.05
CA ILE A 42 -1.43 -5.64 0.11
C ILE A 42 -2.03 -5.59 1.51
N THR A 43 -3.34 -5.68 1.61
CA THR A 43 -4.03 -5.76 2.90
C THR A 43 -4.64 -7.14 3.10
N GLY A 44 -4.68 -7.59 4.37
CA GLY A 44 -5.47 -8.74 4.81
C GLY A 44 -6.49 -8.31 5.87
N ASN A 45 -7.59 -9.04 6.02
CA ASN A 45 -8.66 -8.71 6.94
C ASN A 45 -9.16 -9.92 7.75
N ASP A 46 -10.04 -9.68 8.74
CA ASP A 46 -10.62 -10.73 9.58
C ASP A 46 -11.58 -11.69 8.84
N GLN A 47 -11.86 -11.48 7.55
CA GLN A 47 -12.60 -12.39 6.69
C GLN A 47 -11.70 -13.33 5.89
N MET A 48 -10.41 -13.42 6.23
CA MET A 48 -9.42 -14.21 5.49
C MET A 48 -9.33 -13.80 4.01
N GLN A 49 -9.26 -12.50 3.72
CA GLN A 49 -9.22 -11.99 2.36
C GLN A 49 -8.04 -11.03 2.17
N TYR A 50 -7.37 -11.17 1.05
CA TYR A 50 -6.50 -10.12 0.52
C TYR A 50 -7.32 -9.17 -0.36
N ASP A 51 -6.98 -7.88 -0.33
CA ASP A 51 -7.59 -6.85 -1.19
C ASP A 51 -7.17 -6.99 -2.67
N LYS A 52 -6.07 -7.66 -2.95
CA LYS A 52 -5.55 -7.89 -4.30
C LYS A 52 -5.40 -9.38 -4.58
N GLN A 53 -5.81 -9.82 -5.76
CA GLN A 53 -5.63 -11.18 -6.25
C GLN A 53 -4.52 -11.28 -7.31
N THR A 54 -4.02 -10.13 -7.75
CA THR A 54 -2.86 -10.05 -8.66
C THR A 54 -1.96 -8.92 -8.21
N LEU A 55 -0.68 -9.22 -8.07
CA LEU A 55 0.41 -8.27 -7.90
C LEU A 55 1.31 -8.35 -9.12
N SER A 56 1.79 -7.21 -9.61
CA SER A 56 2.64 -7.16 -10.82
C SER A 56 3.81 -6.22 -10.60
N VAL A 57 4.98 -6.65 -11.02
CA VAL A 57 6.19 -5.82 -11.07
C VAL A 57 6.86 -5.96 -12.42
N PRO A 58 7.41 -4.89 -12.99
CA PRO A 58 8.14 -4.95 -14.24
C PRO A 58 9.48 -5.68 -14.07
N ALA A 59 9.98 -6.29 -15.14
CA ALA A 59 11.27 -6.99 -15.15
C ALA A 59 12.47 -6.06 -14.87
N SER A 60 12.29 -4.75 -14.96
CA SER A 60 13.32 -3.76 -14.60
C SER A 60 13.56 -3.64 -13.09
N CYS A 61 12.67 -4.15 -12.25
CA CYS A 61 12.89 -4.20 -10.81
C CYS A 61 13.97 -5.23 -10.47
N THR A 62 15.09 -4.81 -9.90
CA THR A 62 16.14 -5.70 -9.41
C THR A 62 15.87 -6.21 -7.98
N GLN A 63 14.99 -5.52 -7.27
CA GLN A 63 14.53 -5.82 -5.92
C GLN A 63 13.08 -5.40 -5.80
N VAL A 64 12.29 -6.13 -5.01
CA VAL A 64 10.90 -5.82 -4.71
C VAL A 64 10.74 -5.72 -3.20
N THR A 65 10.05 -4.68 -2.74
CA THR A 65 9.56 -4.60 -1.36
C THR A 65 8.06 -4.80 -1.35
N LEU A 66 7.58 -5.77 -0.58
CA LEU A 66 6.16 -5.96 -0.32
C LEU A 66 5.85 -5.63 1.13
N THR A 67 4.81 -4.82 1.34
CA THR A 67 4.27 -4.48 2.64
C THR A 67 2.86 -5.06 2.79
N LEU A 68 2.69 -5.89 3.82
CA LEU A 68 1.39 -6.44 4.22
C LEU A 68 0.85 -5.64 5.40
N HIS A 69 -0.41 -5.20 5.31
CA HIS A 69 -1.16 -4.55 6.38
C HIS A 69 -2.31 -5.45 6.83
N HIS A 70 -2.48 -5.68 8.11
CA HIS A 70 -3.65 -6.37 8.63
C HIS A 70 -4.70 -5.34 9.08
N THR A 71 -5.78 -5.20 8.31
CA THR A 71 -6.83 -4.20 8.55
C THR A 71 -7.90 -4.66 9.55
N GLY A 72 -7.82 -5.92 10.00
CA GLY A 72 -8.72 -6.47 11.04
C GLY A 72 -8.31 -6.07 12.47
N LYS A 73 -8.91 -6.74 13.45
CA LYS A 73 -8.72 -6.48 14.88
C LYS A 73 -8.33 -7.73 15.67
N LEU A 74 -8.45 -8.91 15.07
CA LEU A 74 -8.20 -10.17 15.76
C LEU A 74 -6.69 -10.40 15.98
N PRO A 75 -6.30 -11.05 17.09
CA PRO A 75 -4.91 -11.31 17.38
C PRO A 75 -4.28 -12.31 16.40
N ARG A 76 -2.96 -12.28 16.27
CA ARG A 76 -2.22 -13.11 15.32
C ARG A 76 -2.36 -14.62 15.57
N GLU A 77 -2.69 -15.02 16.80
CA GLU A 77 -2.90 -16.40 17.20
C GLU A 77 -4.22 -16.98 16.66
N ALA A 78 -5.21 -16.11 16.41
CA ALA A 78 -6.54 -16.48 15.93
C ALA A 78 -6.76 -16.17 14.46
N MET A 79 -6.18 -15.07 13.95
CA MET A 79 -6.41 -14.56 12.60
C MET A 79 -5.11 -13.95 12.02
N GLY A 80 -3.98 -14.60 12.27
CA GLY A 80 -2.69 -14.15 11.77
C GLY A 80 -2.60 -14.21 10.25
N HIS A 81 -1.94 -13.23 9.65
CA HIS A 81 -1.66 -13.21 8.22
C HIS A 81 -0.19 -13.02 7.94
N ASN A 82 0.32 -13.77 6.98
CA ASN A 82 1.58 -13.50 6.30
C ASN A 82 1.34 -13.45 4.78
N TRP A 83 2.34 -13.02 4.04
CA TRP A 83 2.40 -13.12 2.60
C TRP A 83 3.62 -13.98 2.25
N VAL A 84 3.40 -15.03 1.48
CA VAL A 84 4.45 -16.01 1.10
C VAL A 84 4.44 -16.16 -0.41
N LEU A 85 5.58 -15.96 -1.06
CA LEU A 85 5.77 -16.09 -2.51
C LEU A 85 6.44 -17.43 -2.84
N VAL A 86 5.88 -18.13 -3.81
CA VAL A 86 6.34 -19.45 -4.27
C VAL A 86 6.18 -19.57 -5.79
N ASN A 87 6.85 -20.56 -6.41
CA ASN A 87 6.42 -21.03 -7.72
C ASN A 87 5.06 -21.72 -7.61
N GLY A 88 4.26 -21.71 -8.68
CA GLY A 88 2.93 -22.32 -8.66
C GLY A 88 2.93 -23.80 -8.27
N ALA A 89 3.93 -24.56 -8.73
CA ALA A 89 4.11 -25.98 -8.39
C ALA A 89 4.37 -26.21 -6.88
N ASP A 90 4.94 -25.22 -6.20
CA ASP A 90 5.33 -25.31 -4.78
C ASP A 90 4.22 -24.89 -3.81
N TYR A 91 3.08 -24.40 -4.33
CA TYR A 91 1.98 -23.89 -3.52
C TYR A 91 1.51 -24.89 -2.44
N THR A 92 1.09 -26.09 -2.85
CA THR A 92 0.59 -27.11 -1.92
C THR A 92 1.68 -27.67 -1.01
N PRO A 93 2.88 -28.03 -1.50
CA PRO A 93 3.95 -28.49 -0.64
C PRO A 93 4.38 -27.48 0.43
N VAL A 94 4.47 -26.18 0.09
CA VAL A 94 4.83 -25.11 1.07
C VAL A 94 3.72 -24.92 2.10
N THR A 95 2.46 -24.92 1.68
CA THR A 95 1.32 -24.83 2.62
C THR A 95 1.34 -25.98 3.64
N SER A 96 1.57 -27.21 3.18
CA SER A 96 1.62 -28.37 4.05
C SER A 96 2.80 -28.33 5.04
N ALA A 97 3.98 -27.95 4.57
CA ALA A 97 5.16 -27.80 5.42
C ALA A 97 4.98 -26.67 6.45
N GLY A 98 4.34 -25.57 6.06
CA GLY A 98 4.06 -24.41 6.93
C GLY A 98 3.18 -24.77 8.13
N MET A 99 2.19 -25.64 7.96
CA MET A 99 1.37 -26.12 9.09
C MET A 99 2.21 -26.80 10.17
N GLY A 100 3.20 -27.61 9.78
CA GLY A 100 4.12 -28.27 10.71
C GLY A 100 5.11 -27.30 11.37
N ALA A 101 5.47 -26.21 10.72
CA ALA A 101 6.40 -25.21 11.25
C ALA A 101 5.79 -24.40 12.41
N GLY A 102 4.49 -24.21 12.41
CA GLY A 102 3.74 -23.53 13.48
C GLY A 102 3.95 -22.02 13.55
N LEU A 103 3.23 -21.39 14.47
CA LEU A 103 3.20 -19.92 14.63
C LEU A 103 4.57 -19.33 14.98
N ALA A 104 5.40 -20.05 15.74
CA ALA A 104 6.74 -19.58 16.12
C ALA A 104 7.67 -19.38 14.91
N ASN A 105 7.40 -20.06 13.81
CA ASN A 105 8.11 -19.95 12.54
C ASN A 105 7.24 -19.28 11.46
N ASP A 106 6.29 -18.45 11.85
CA ASP A 106 5.40 -17.72 10.92
C ASP A 106 4.63 -18.66 9.96
N TYR A 107 4.41 -19.92 10.32
CA TYR A 107 3.89 -20.99 9.47
C TYR A 107 4.66 -21.13 8.14
N VAL A 108 5.98 -20.91 8.19
CA VAL A 108 6.92 -21.13 7.10
C VAL A 108 8.04 -22.03 7.59
N GLN A 109 8.27 -23.14 6.89
CA GLN A 109 9.35 -24.06 7.28
C GLN A 109 10.71 -23.36 7.16
N PRO A 110 11.50 -23.24 8.24
CA PRO A 110 12.82 -22.61 8.18
C PRO A 110 13.74 -23.23 7.12
N GLY A 111 14.32 -22.38 6.27
CA GLY A 111 15.25 -22.82 5.23
C GLY A 111 14.61 -23.50 4.01
N ASP A 112 13.29 -23.49 3.88
CA ASP A 112 12.59 -24.06 2.73
C ASP A 112 12.93 -23.30 1.43
N LYS A 113 13.67 -23.95 0.53
CA LYS A 113 14.13 -23.38 -0.74
C LYS A 113 13.01 -23.10 -1.75
N ARG A 114 11.81 -23.62 -1.51
CA ARG A 114 10.61 -23.36 -2.33
C ARG A 114 9.98 -22.01 -2.02
N VAL A 115 10.28 -21.45 -0.86
CA VAL A 115 9.81 -20.09 -0.47
C VAL A 115 10.77 -19.07 -1.04
N ILE A 116 10.28 -18.25 -1.95
CA ILE A 116 11.06 -17.18 -2.59
C ILE A 116 11.20 -15.99 -1.63
N ALA A 117 10.10 -15.61 -0.98
CA ALA A 117 10.07 -14.54 0.01
C ALA A 117 8.85 -14.72 0.93
N HIS A 118 8.92 -14.22 2.17
CA HIS A 118 7.76 -14.15 3.05
C HIS A 118 7.87 -13.01 4.06
N THR A 119 6.73 -12.50 4.50
CA THR A 119 6.64 -11.62 5.67
C THR A 119 6.53 -12.45 6.95
N LYS A 120 6.78 -11.81 8.09
CA LYS A 120 6.33 -12.36 9.37
C LYS A 120 4.80 -12.44 9.40
N ILE A 121 4.28 -13.32 10.29
CA ILE A 121 2.85 -13.36 10.58
C ILE A 121 2.47 -12.20 11.50
N ILE A 122 1.40 -11.50 11.15
CA ILE A 122 0.92 -10.30 11.86
C ILE A 122 -0.53 -10.46 12.27
N GLY A 123 -0.90 -9.81 13.37
CA GLY A 123 -2.28 -9.68 13.83
C GLY A 123 -2.92 -8.34 13.44
N GLY A 124 -4.17 -8.15 13.85
CA GLY A 124 -4.95 -6.96 13.55
C GLY A 124 -4.26 -5.65 13.88
N GLY A 125 -4.30 -4.69 12.96
CA GLY A 125 -3.66 -3.38 13.07
C GLY A 125 -2.14 -3.35 12.85
N GLN A 126 -1.51 -4.51 12.61
CA GLN A 126 -0.06 -4.61 12.43
C GLN A 126 0.34 -4.56 10.95
N THR A 127 1.62 -4.29 10.73
CA THR A 127 2.25 -4.25 9.39
C THR A 127 3.55 -5.04 9.40
N ALA A 128 3.82 -5.76 8.32
CA ALA A 128 5.11 -6.41 8.08
C ALA A 128 5.53 -6.22 6.63
N SER A 129 6.85 -6.09 6.41
CA SER A 129 7.41 -5.97 5.07
C SER A 129 8.48 -7.02 4.83
N VAL A 130 8.66 -7.37 3.57
CA VAL A 130 9.76 -8.19 3.09
C VAL A 130 10.34 -7.56 1.83
N THR A 131 11.67 -7.55 1.74
CA THR A 131 12.40 -7.12 0.55
C THR A 131 13.17 -8.31 0.00
N PHE A 132 13.04 -8.57 -1.29
CA PHE A 132 13.68 -9.72 -1.94
C PHE A 132 14.22 -9.38 -3.33
N PRO A 133 15.34 -10.00 -3.76
CA PRO A 133 15.91 -9.80 -5.09
C PRO A 133 15.08 -10.53 -6.15
N THR A 134 15.04 -9.97 -7.36
CA THR A 134 14.34 -10.56 -8.52
C THR A 134 15.24 -11.41 -9.41
N ALA A 135 16.54 -11.45 -9.16
CA ALA A 135 17.52 -12.15 -10.00
C ALA A 135 17.20 -13.65 -10.27
N GLY A 136 16.46 -14.30 -9.35
CA GLY A 136 15.99 -15.68 -9.53
C GLY A 136 14.64 -15.80 -10.24
N LEU A 137 13.96 -14.69 -10.52
CA LEU A 137 12.65 -14.71 -11.16
C LEU A 137 12.78 -14.70 -12.68
N LYS A 138 11.85 -15.38 -13.34
CA LYS A 138 11.73 -15.41 -14.80
C LYS A 138 10.45 -14.71 -15.24
N ALA A 139 10.56 -13.83 -16.19
CA ALA A 139 9.40 -13.12 -16.75
C ALA A 139 8.38 -14.14 -17.30
N GLY A 140 7.10 -13.92 -16.97
CA GLY A 140 5.99 -14.76 -17.41
C GLY A 140 5.87 -16.12 -16.72
N ALA A 141 6.74 -16.46 -15.76
CA ALA A 141 6.61 -17.71 -15.01
C ALA A 141 5.40 -17.69 -14.04
N ASP A 142 4.91 -18.86 -13.67
CA ASP A 142 3.79 -19.01 -12.74
C ASP A 142 4.28 -18.85 -11.31
N TYR A 143 4.10 -17.64 -10.75
CA TYR A 143 4.32 -17.36 -9.33
C TYR A 143 2.99 -17.15 -8.62
N ARG A 144 2.90 -17.67 -7.40
CA ARG A 144 1.74 -17.56 -6.53
C ARG A 144 2.14 -16.97 -5.20
N TYR A 145 1.25 -16.20 -4.61
CA TYR A 145 1.37 -15.81 -3.21
C TYR A 145 0.17 -16.32 -2.42
N LEU A 146 0.39 -16.53 -1.12
CA LEU A 146 -0.61 -17.11 -0.22
C LEU A 146 -0.35 -16.68 1.23
N CYS A 147 -1.37 -16.84 2.07
CA CYS A 147 -1.21 -16.88 3.52
C CYS A 147 -1.07 -18.33 3.96
N THR A 148 -0.05 -18.66 4.75
CA THR A 148 0.19 -20.04 5.25
C THR A 148 -0.39 -20.30 6.62
N PHE A 149 -1.08 -19.32 7.25
CA PHE A 149 -1.85 -19.60 8.47
C PHE A 149 -2.89 -20.70 8.19
N PRO A 150 -3.09 -21.67 9.13
CA PRO A 150 -3.96 -22.82 8.91
C PRO A 150 -5.35 -22.44 8.36
N GLY A 151 -5.72 -23.02 7.22
CA GLY A 151 -6.99 -22.80 6.56
C GLY A 151 -7.08 -21.55 5.68
N HIS A 152 -6.20 -20.55 5.85
CA HIS A 152 -6.31 -19.28 5.14
C HIS A 152 -5.97 -19.37 3.64
N ASN A 153 -5.06 -20.24 3.26
CA ASN A 153 -4.63 -20.43 1.87
C ASN A 153 -5.76 -20.75 0.88
N ALA A 154 -6.89 -21.25 1.37
CA ALA A 154 -8.06 -21.52 0.53
C ALA A 154 -8.64 -20.22 -0.09
N LEU A 155 -8.58 -19.12 0.64
CA LEU A 155 -9.14 -17.81 0.25
C LEU A 155 -8.04 -16.75 0.05
N MET A 156 -7.04 -16.71 0.95
CA MET A 156 -5.96 -15.73 0.92
C MET A 156 -4.83 -16.18 0.01
N ARG A 157 -5.00 -15.94 -1.28
CA ARG A 157 -4.05 -16.33 -2.34
C ARG A 157 -4.19 -15.41 -3.56
N GLY A 158 -3.16 -15.41 -4.39
CA GLY A 158 -3.19 -14.66 -5.65
C GLY A 158 -2.02 -15.00 -6.56
N THR A 159 -1.97 -14.30 -7.69
CA THR A 159 -0.92 -14.44 -8.71
C THR A 159 0.08 -13.31 -8.56
N PHE A 160 1.37 -13.62 -8.61
CA PHE A 160 2.42 -12.63 -8.73
C PHE A 160 2.97 -12.67 -10.17
N LYS A 161 2.91 -11.54 -10.85
CA LYS A 161 3.39 -11.38 -12.23
C LYS A 161 4.72 -10.63 -12.22
N PHE A 162 5.72 -11.20 -12.89
CA PHE A 162 7.02 -10.59 -13.11
C PHE A 162 7.26 -10.47 -14.61
N GLY A 163 7.54 -9.24 -15.09
CA GLY A 163 7.78 -8.96 -16.52
C GLY A 163 6.82 -8.01 -17.17
#